data_73fb3d7e7d9f6208ec0b79270dcc6da7
#
_entry.id   73fb3d7e7d9f6208ec0b79270dcc6da7
#
_cell.length_a   1.000
_cell.length_b   1.000
_cell.length_c   1.000
_cell.angle_alpha   90.00
_cell.angle_beta   90.00
_cell.angle_gamma   90.00
#
_symmetry.space_group_name_H-M   'P 1'
#
loop_
_entity.id
_entity.type
_entity.pdbx_description
1 polymer ?
#
loop_
_entity_poly.entity_id
_entity_poly.type
_entity_poly.pdbx_seq_one_letter_code
_entity_poly.pdbx_strand_id
1 'polypeptide(L)'
;MAATLLYNRNNVSQLPFDTAAMDPQVLQKEMDDAFQADPALGWCLNRGTAPNVKHVRQCRSWDCGLACIQMVARLRNDALTFKEISKLCGNITSIWTVHLSSVLLQRNIAHAIVTTCAGVNQDLESLSFYQDHIEQEKNDVLRLFNTSINNGIRIIESGYSGVNFKHLLLTRRVVLIMLVDNRGLRCTDCGCMKRNWFSCGFTGHYVLVQGYDEEREAFVYHDPADRVQKCWMTLLQFDQCRLVKGTDEDVVVVPY
;
A
#
# COMPACT_ATOMS: atom_id res chain seq x y z
N MET A 1 6.31 -17.73 -31.34
CA MET A 1 7.50 -17.99 -30.50
C MET A 1 7.41 -17.10 -29.31
N ALA A 2 6.96 -17.65 -28.19
CA ALA A 2 6.84 -16.91 -26.94
C ALA A 2 8.22 -16.85 -26.27
N ALA A 3 8.76 -15.65 -26.11
CA ALA A 3 10.01 -15.44 -25.36
C ALA A 3 9.69 -15.53 -23.87
N THR A 4 10.02 -16.67 -23.28
CA THR A 4 10.02 -16.85 -21.83
C THR A 4 11.21 -16.05 -21.28
N LEU A 5 10.94 -14.88 -20.75
CA LEU A 5 11.91 -14.16 -19.93
C LEU A 5 12.02 -14.88 -18.58
N LEU A 6 12.95 -15.84 -18.52
CA LEU A 6 13.43 -16.40 -17.28
C LEU A 6 14.22 -15.29 -16.55
N TYR A 7 13.61 -14.73 -15.52
CA TYR A 7 14.28 -13.79 -14.62
C TYR A 7 15.37 -14.55 -13.86
N ASN A 8 16.62 -14.24 -14.19
CA ASN A 8 17.79 -14.91 -13.63
C ASN A 8 18.11 -14.32 -12.26
N ARG A 9 17.73 -15.03 -11.19
CA ARG A 9 17.87 -14.64 -9.77
C ARG A 9 19.32 -14.56 -9.25
N ASN A 10 20.34 -14.78 -10.07
CA ASN A 10 21.72 -14.95 -9.57
C ASN A 10 22.59 -13.68 -9.57
N ASN A 11 22.00 -12.49 -9.75
CA ASN A 11 22.77 -11.24 -9.72
C ASN A 11 22.17 -10.14 -8.81
N VAL A 12 21.45 -10.52 -7.76
CA VAL A 12 21.17 -9.57 -6.69
C VAL A 12 22.35 -9.63 -5.73
N SER A 13 23.40 -8.84 -6.01
CA SER A 13 24.39 -8.50 -5.02
C SER A 13 23.65 -7.90 -3.82
N GLN A 14 23.81 -8.51 -2.64
CA GLN A 14 23.41 -7.96 -1.36
C GLN A 14 24.09 -6.58 -1.20
N LEU A 15 23.41 -5.54 -1.65
CA LEU A 15 23.73 -4.19 -1.19
C LEU A 15 23.25 -4.11 0.26
N PRO A 16 24.11 -3.67 1.20
CA PRO A 16 23.64 -3.35 2.52
C PRO A 16 22.50 -2.34 2.34
N PHE A 17 21.34 -2.62 2.93
CA PHE A 17 20.23 -1.68 2.98
C PHE A 17 20.70 -0.44 3.71
N ASP A 18 21.28 0.48 2.96
CA ASP A 18 21.53 1.82 3.43
C ASP A 18 20.17 2.51 3.41
N THR A 19 19.58 2.70 4.59
CA THR A 19 18.32 3.41 4.80
C THR A 19 18.47 4.91 4.53
N ALA A 20 19.49 5.31 3.78
CA ALA A 20 19.64 6.66 3.29
C ALA A 20 18.41 7.00 2.44
N ALA A 21 17.71 8.05 2.82
CA ALA A 21 16.57 8.54 2.07
C ALA A 21 17.00 8.78 0.61
N MET A 22 16.27 8.18 -0.34
CA MET A 22 16.46 8.45 -1.75
C MET A 22 16.36 9.97 -1.98
N ASP A 23 17.19 10.51 -2.87
CA ASP A 23 17.10 11.92 -3.24
C ASP A 23 15.67 12.24 -3.68
N PRO A 24 15.04 13.27 -3.09
CA PRO A 24 13.67 13.65 -3.43
C PRO A 24 13.44 13.90 -4.92
N GLN A 25 14.47 14.35 -5.65
CA GLN A 25 14.39 14.57 -7.09
C GLN A 25 14.37 13.24 -7.87
N VAL A 26 15.12 12.25 -7.40
CA VAL A 26 15.11 10.89 -7.98
C VAL A 26 13.75 10.23 -7.73
N LEU A 27 13.24 10.31 -6.51
CA LEU A 27 11.90 9.81 -6.18
C LEU A 27 10.83 10.49 -7.04
N GLN A 28 10.87 11.82 -7.15
CA GLN A 28 9.91 12.58 -7.95
C GLN A 28 9.98 12.10 -9.41
N LYS A 29 11.17 11.94 -9.96
CA LYS A 29 11.36 11.43 -11.33
C LYS A 29 10.80 10.02 -11.49
N GLU A 30 11.07 9.11 -10.57
CA GLU A 30 10.53 7.74 -10.64
C GLU A 30 9.00 7.74 -10.59
N MET A 31 8.40 8.60 -9.76
CA MET A 31 6.95 8.75 -9.70
C MET A 31 6.40 9.43 -10.96
N ASP A 32 7.07 10.44 -11.48
CA ASP A 32 6.72 11.06 -12.75
C ASP A 32 6.79 10.05 -13.89
N ASP A 33 7.85 9.26 -13.98
CA ASP A 33 7.99 8.19 -14.97
C ASP A 33 6.91 7.11 -14.80
N ALA A 34 6.54 6.79 -13.55
CA ALA A 34 5.48 5.83 -13.26
C ALA A 34 4.10 6.31 -13.72
N PHE A 35 3.85 7.62 -13.68
CA PHE A 35 2.55 8.22 -13.97
C PHE A 35 2.50 9.00 -15.29
N GLN A 36 3.62 9.35 -15.92
CA GLN A 36 3.66 10.01 -17.23
C GLN A 36 3.15 9.15 -18.39
N ALA A 37 3.11 7.82 -18.21
CA ALA A 37 2.51 6.92 -19.18
C ALA A 37 0.98 7.11 -19.30
N ASP A 38 0.34 7.81 -18.37
CA ASP A 38 -1.07 8.15 -18.41
C ASP A 38 -1.27 9.67 -18.58
N PRO A 39 -1.58 10.16 -19.81
CA PRO A 39 -1.82 11.59 -20.08
C PRO A 39 -2.97 12.19 -19.25
N ALA A 40 -3.89 11.35 -18.72
CA ALA A 40 -4.99 11.80 -17.89
C ALA A 40 -4.52 12.22 -16.48
N LEU A 41 -3.33 11.80 -16.07
CA LEU A 41 -2.80 12.09 -14.73
C LEU A 41 -2.04 13.40 -14.63
N GLY A 42 -1.68 14.03 -15.76
CA GLY A 42 -1.04 15.35 -15.82
C GLY A 42 -0.38 15.79 -14.52
N TRP A 43 0.72 15.12 -14.13
CA TRP A 43 1.44 15.45 -12.90
C TRP A 43 1.98 16.87 -13.03
N CYS A 44 1.15 17.83 -12.68
CA CYS A 44 1.61 19.17 -12.47
C CYS A 44 2.40 19.21 -11.16
N LEU A 45 3.62 19.72 -11.21
CA LEU A 45 4.49 20.01 -10.06
C LEU A 45 3.85 20.99 -9.04
N ASN A 46 2.66 21.46 -9.29
CA ASN A 46 1.93 22.37 -8.42
C ASN A 46 1.32 21.60 -7.25
N ARG A 47 1.59 22.06 -6.03
CA ARG A 47 1.04 21.52 -4.79
C ARG A 47 -0.49 21.46 -4.87
N GLY A 48 -1.05 20.26 -4.69
CA GLY A 48 -2.49 20.02 -4.67
C GLY A 48 -3.16 20.54 -3.39
N THR A 49 -4.47 20.41 -3.31
CA THR A 49 -5.24 20.57 -2.06
C THR A 49 -5.23 19.26 -1.29
N ALA A 50 -5.17 19.33 0.05
CA ALA A 50 -5.24 18.11 0.85
C ALA A 50 -6.54 17.35 0.58
N PRO A 51 -6.51 16.01 0.41
CA PRO A 51 -7.69 15.23 0.12
C PRO A 51 -8.65 15.23 1.31
N ASN A 52 -9.95 15.31 1.03
CA ASN A 52 -10.97 15.12 2.06
C ASN A 52 -11.43 13.66 2.07
N VAL A 53 -10.63 12.79 2.67
CA VAL A 53 -10.95 11.37 2.79
C VAL A 53 -12.11 11.17 3.76
N LYS A 54 -13.18 10.54 3.29
CA LYS A 54 -14.29 10.09 4.14
C LYS A 54 -13.98 8.72 4.69
N HIS A 55 -13.70 8.64 5.98
CA HIS A 55 -13.38 7.39 6.67
C HIS A 55 -14.43 6.30 6.41
N VAL A 56 -13.94 5.08 6.17
CA VAL A 56 -14.74 3.87 6.04
C VAL A 56 -14.24 2.84 7.03
N ARG A 57 -15.17 2.36 7.87
CA ARG A 57 -14.85 1.30 8.81
C ARG A 57 -14.99 -0.07 8.14
N GLN A 58 -14.04 -0.97 8.40
CA GLN A 58 -14.16 -2.38 8.00
C GLN A 58 -15.36 -3.05 8.70
N CYS A 59 -15.96 -4.01 8.01
CA CYS A 59 -17.10 -4.76 8.53
C CYS A 59 -16.66 -6.04 9.24
N ARG A 60 -15.57 -6.65 8.81
CA ARG A 60 -15.02 -7.91 9.28
C ARG A 60 -13.54 -7.77 9.60
N SER A 61 -12.94 -8.80 10.21
CA SER A 61 -11.54 -8.78 10.63
C SER A 61 -10.53 -8.78 9.47
N TRP A 62 -10.95 -9.12 8.25
CA TRP A 62 -10.09 -9.29 7.08
C TRP A 62 -10.30 -8.25 5.97
N ASP A 63 -11.36 -7.44 6.02
CA ASP A 63 -11.76 -6.55 4.92
C ASP A 63 -11.21 -5.11 5.04
N CYS A 64 -10.12 -4.92 5.79
CA CYS A 64 -9.44 -3.61 5.93
C CYS A 64 -8.99 -3.03 4.59
N GLY A 65 -8.42 -3.86 3.71
CA GLY A 65 -8.03 -3.44 2.35
C GLY A 65 -9.22 -2.98 1.52
N LEU A 66 -10.36 -3.67 1.63
CA LEU A 66 -11.59 -3.29 0.93
C LEU A 66 -12.12 -1.93 1.42
N ALA A 67 -11.99 -1.66 2.72
CA ALA A 67 -12.35 -0.36 3.28
C ALA A 67 -11.44 0.76 2.74
N CYS A 68 -10.14 0.49 2.59
CA CYS A 68 -9.19 1.42 1.97
C CYS A 68 -9.58 1.71 0.51
N ILE A 69 -9.90 0.68 -0.29
CA ILE A 69 -10.39 0.85 -1.66
C ILE A 69 -11.66 1.70 -1.69
N GLN A 70 -12.61 1.47 -0.77
CA GLN A 70 -13.83 2.26 -0.71
C GLN A 70 -13.56 3.73 -0.37
N MET A 71 -12.58 4.03 0.50
CA MET A 71 -12.16 5.40 0.78
C MET A 71 -11.57 6.07 -0.47
N VAL A 72 -10.72 5.35 -1.23
CA VAL A 72 -10.16 5.83 -2.50
C VAL A 72 -11.24 6.06 -3.54
N ALA A 73 -12.16 5.12 -3.73
CA ALA A 73 -13.26 5.25 -4.68
C ALA A 73 -14.11 6.50 -4.39
N ARG A 74 -14.40 6.76 -3.11
CA ARG A 74 -15.13 7.97 -2.69
C ARG A 74 -14.40 9.28 -3.00
N LEU A 75 -13.07 9.31 -2.95
CA LEU A 75 -12.28 10.47 -3.39
C LEU A 75 -12.47 10.76 -4.88
N ARG A 76 -12.74 9.71 -5.66
CA ARG A 76 -12.99 9.79 -7.10
C ARG A 76 -14.47 9.90 -7.45
N ASN A 77 -15.35 10.15 -6.47
CA ASN A 77 -16.80 10.16 -6.62
C ASN A 77 -17.39 8.83 -7.15
N ASP A 78 -16.70 7.72 -6.93
CA ASP A 78 -17.15 6.38 -7.25
C ASP A 78 -17.80 5.74 -6.00
N ALA A 79 -19.08 5.38 -6.11
CA ALA A 79 -19.88 4.88 -5.00
C ALA A 79 -19.80 3.36 -4.85
N LEU A 80 -18.57 2.79 -4.91
CA LEU A 80 -18.36 1.36 -4.70
C LEU A 80 -18.80 0.89 -3.31
N THR A 81 -19.55 -0.19 -3.29
CA THR A 81 -19.95 -0.87 -2.05
C THR A 81 -18.96 -1.98 -1.68
N PHE A 82 -18.92 -2.40 -0.41
CA PHE A 82 -18.11 -3.56 0.02
C PHE A 82 -18.42 -4.81 -0.78
N LYS A 83 -19.70 -5.05 -1.11
CA LYS A 83 -20.11 -6.22 -1.89
C LYS A 83 -19.52 -6.22 -3.31
N GLU A 84 -19.51 -5.06 -3.96
CA GLU A 84 -18.92 -4.90 -5.29
C GLU A 84 -17.40 -5.07 -5.25
N ILE A 85 -16.72 -4.44 -4.28
CA ILE A 85 -15.28 -4.58 -4.11
C ILE A 85 -14.91 -6.04 -3.84
N SER A 86 -15.62 -6.73 -2.93
CA SER A 86 -15.41 -8.15 -2.64
C SER A 86 -15.58 -9.01 -3.88
N LYS A 87 -16.61 -8.74 -4.70
CA LYS A 87 -16.82 -9.44 -5.98
C LYS A 87 -15.67 -9.21 -6.95
N LEU A 88 -15.16 -7.97 -7.06
CA LEU A 88 -14.01 -7.63 -7.91
C LEU A 88 -12.71 -8.31 -7.44
N CYS A 89 -12.57 -8.55 -6.14
CA CYS A 89 -11.49 -9.35 -5.55
C CYS A 89 -11.70 -10.86 -5.69
N GLY A 90 -12.79 -11.34 -6.31
CA GLY A 90 -13.07 -12.78 -6.43
C GLY A 90 -13.76 -13.40 -5.21
N ASN A 91 -14.34 -12.59 -4.30
CA ASN A 91 -14.98 -13.01 -3.04
C ASN A 91 -14.06 -13.78 -2.09
N ILE A 92 -12.76 -13.52 -2.14
CA ILE A 92 -11.75 -14.09 -1.25
C ILE A 92 -11.72 -13.34 0.09
N THR A 93 -11.18 -13.98 1.11
CA THR A 93 -11.05 -13.40 2.47
C THR A 93 -9.59 -13.14 2.86
N SER A 94 -8.63 -13.66 2.10
CA SER A 94 -7.21 -13.36 2.21
C SER A 94 -6.87 -12.33 1.13
N ILE A 95 -6.64 -11.09 1.55
CA ILE A 95 -6.45 -9.96 0.64
C ILE A 95 -4.97 -9.59 0.58
N TRP A 96 -4.37 -9.73 -0.60
CA TRP A 96 -3.01 -9.29 -0.91
C TRP A 96 -3.04 -7.92 -1.59
N THR A 97 -1.94 -7.20 -1.54
CA THR A 97 -1.81 -5.86 -2.16
C THR A 97 -2.17 -5.87 -3.65
N VAL A 98 -1.79 -6.91 -4.37
CA VAL A 98 -2.12 -7.06 -5.79
C VAL A 98 -3.63 -7.24 -6.05
N HIS A 99 -4.41 -7.78 -5.10
CA HIS A 99 -5.87 -7.81 -5.21
C HIS A 99 -6.46 -6.40 -5.17
N LEU A 100 -5.93 -5.53 -4.29
CA LEU A 100 -6.35 -4.12 -4.22
C LEU A 100 -6.01 -3.39 -5.53
N SER A 101 -4.80 -3.62 -6.06
CA SER A 101 -4.39 -3.13 -7.37
C SER A 101 -5.32 -3.60 -8.49
N SER A 102 -5.68 -4.88 -8.51
CA SER A 102 -6.61 -5.43 -9.49
C SER A 102 -7.99 -4.74 -9.47
N VAL A 103 -8.50 -4.40 -8.28
CA VAL A 103 -9.77 -3.65 -8.17
C VAL A 103 -9.62 -2.24 -8.74
N LEU A 104 -8.54 -1.53 -8.39
CA LEU A 104 -8.28 -0.19 -8.90
C LEU A 104 -8.15 -0.19 -10.42
N LEU A 105 -7.44 -1.19 -10.99
CA LEU A 105 -7.31 -1.39 -12.42
C LEU A 105 -8.68 -1.59 -13.10
N GLN A 106 -9.51 -2.48 -12.58
CA GLN A 106 -10.86 -2.74 -13.09
C GLN A 106 -11.78 -1.51 -13.03
N ARG A 107 -11.46 -0.55 -12.15
CA ARG A 107 -12.16 0.74 -12.01
C ARG A 107 -11.51 1.88 -12.79
N ASN A 108 -10.49 1.60 -13.59
CA ASN A 108 -9.69 2.60 -14.31
C ASN A 108 -9.14 3.68 -13.36
N ILE A 109 -8.77 3.31 -12.15
CA ILE A 109 -8.11 4.20 -11.18
C ILE A 109 -6.61 3.98 -11.31
N ALA A 110 -5.92 5.01 -11.79
CA ALA A 110 -4.47 4.99 -11.91
C ALA A 110 -3.82 4.80 -10.54
N HIS A 111 -2.77 3.98 -10.52
CA HIS A 111 -2.00 3.70 -9.30
C HIS A 111 -0.66 3.06 -9.65
N ALA A 112 0.24 3.03 -8.68
CA ALA A 112 1.47 2.25 -8.73
C ALA A 112 1.58 1.40 -7.47
N ILE A 113 2.29 0.28 -7.54
CA ILE A 113 2.67 -0.53 -6.38
C ILE A 113 4.15 -0.29 -6.10
N VAL A 114 4.48 0.04 -4.86
CA VAL A 114 5.84 0.02 -4.33
C VAL A 114 5.93 -1.20 -3.41
N THR A 115 6.94 -2.05 -3.62
CA THR A 115 7.12 -3.29 -2.87
C THR A 115 8.59 -3.71 -2.89
N THR A 116 9.03 -4.50 -1.93
CA THR A 116 10.35 -5.14 -1.98
C THR A 116 10.30 -6.53 -2.64
N CYS A 117 9.09 -7.05 -2.94
CA CYS A 117 8.91 -8.33 -3.60
C CYS A 117 7.68 -8.33 -4.51
N ALA A 118 7.90 -8.23 -5.83
CA ALA A 118 6.82 -8.33 -6.82
C ALA A 118 6.40 -9.79 -7.03
N GLY A 119 5.69 -10.36 -6.07
CA GLY A 119 5.27 -11.76 -6.10
C GLY A 119 4.90 -12.30 -4.72
N VAL A 120 5.28 -13.54 -4.47
CA VAL A 120 5.15 -14.19 -3.16
C VAL A 120 6.55 -14.39 -2.59
N ASN A 121 6.82 -13.70 -1.49
CA ASN A 121 8.09 -13.81 -0.79
C ASN A 121 8.15 -15.16 -0.06
N GLN A 122 9.16 -15.97 -0.37
CA GLN A 122 9.35 -17.29 0.26
C GLN A 122 9.54 -17.22 1.79
N ASP A 123 10.07 -16.11 2.27
CA ASP A 123 10.24 -15.88 3.71
C ASP A 123 8.91 -15.77 4.48
N LEU A 124 7.79 -15.49 3.78
CA LEU A 124 6.46 -15.42 4.37
C LEU A 124 5.95 -16.79 4.84
N GLU A 125 6.43 -17.88 4.23
CA GLU A 125 6.06 -19.25 4.62
C GLU A 125 6.38 -19.56 6.09
N SER A 126 7.35 -18.83 6.67
CA SER A 126 7.71 -18.95 8.09
C SER A 126 6.77 -18.21 9.04
N LEU A 127 5.87 -17.37 8.53
CA LEU A 127 4.95 -16.56 9.33
C LEU A 127 3.59 -17.27 9.42
N SER A 128 3.14 -17.53 10.66
CA SER A 128 1.86 -18.21 10.91
C SER A 128 0.66 -17.51 10.28
N PHE A 129 0.75 -16.21 10.08
CA PHE A 129 -0.30 -15.41 9.41
C PHE A 129 -0.57 -15.86 7.97
N TYR A 130 0.46 -16.33 7.25
CA TYR A 130 0.35 -16.74 5.84
C TYR A 130 0.25 -18.25 5.66
N GLN A 131 0.63 -19.09 6.65
CA GLN A 131 0.79 -20.54 6.51
C GLN A 131 -0.46 -21.26 5.99
N ASP A 132 -1.65 -20.83 6.41
CA ASP A 132 -2.89 -21.54 6.08
C ASP A 132 -3.35 -21.38 4.61
N HIS A 133 -2.83 -20.38 3.89
CA HIS A 133 -3.35 -19.98 2.58
C HIS A 133 -2.29 -19.84 1.48
N ILE A 134 -1.00 -19.72 1.82
CA ILE A 134 0.05 -19.30 0.89
C ILE A 134 0.19 -20.24 -0.33
N GLU A 135 0.11 -21.55 -0.14
CA GLU A 135 0.26 -22.54 -1.21
C GLU A 135 -0.91 -22.50 -2.20
N GLN A 136 -2.12 -22.26 -1.72
CA GLN A 136 -3.32 -22.18 -2.55
C GLN A 136 -3.39 -20.86 -3.32
N GLU A 137 -2.94 -19.78 -2.70
CA GLU A 137 -3.04 -18.42 -3.23
C GLU A 137 -1.87 -18.02 -4.12
N LYS A 138 -0.71 -18.67 -3.96
CA LYS A 138 0.54 -18.33 -4.66
C LYS A 138 0.39 -18.15 -6.18
N ASN A 139 -0.26 -19.12 -6.83
CA ASN A 139 -0.44 -19.07 -8.28
C ASN A 139 -1.39 -17.93 -8.70
N ASP A 140 -2.39 -17.65 -7.89
CA ASP A 140 -3.35 -16.57 -8.17
C ASP A 140 -2.69 -15.20 -7.99
N VAL A 141 -1.93 -15.00 -6.91
CA VAL A 141 -1.16 -13.79 -6.65
C VAL A 141 -0.16 -13.52 -7.77
N LEU A 142 0.62 -14.53 -8.18
CA LEU A 142 1.58 -14.39 -9.28
C LEU A 142 0.88 -14.06 -10.60
N ARG A 143 -0.26 -14.69 -10.89
CA ARG A 143 -1.08 -14.39 -12.07
C ARG A 143 -1.57 -12.93 -12.04
N LEU A 144 -2.01 -12.44 -10.89
CA LEU A 144 -2.49 -11.07 -10.74
C LEU A 144 -1.36 -10.04 -10.91
N PHE A 145 -0.15 -10.29 -10.36
CA PHE A 145 1.01 -9.44 -10.60
C PHE A 145 1.33 -9.35 -12.10
N ASN A 146 1.42 -10.49 -12.79
CA ASN A 146 1.67 -10.53 -14.23
C ASN A 146 0.56 -9.81 -15.03
N THR A 147 -0.69 -9.99 -14.64
CA THR A 147 -1.83 -9.30 -15.27
C THR A 147 -1.72 -7.79 -15.07
N SER A 148 -1.38 -7.35 -13.85
CA SER A 148 -1.22 -5.92 -13.55
C SER A 148 -0.12 -5.29 -14.40
N ILE A 149 1.04 -5.93 -14.50
CA ILE A 149 2.16 -5.47 -15.34
C ILE A 149 1.74 -5.39 -16.81
N ASN A 150 1.09 -6.43 -17.34
CA ASN A 150 0.65 -6.46 -18.73
C ASN A 150 -0.41 -5.40 -19.07
N ASN A 151 -1.15 -4.94 -18.07
CA ASN A 151 -2.12 -3.85 -18.19
C ASN A 151 -1.53 -2.46 -17.85
N GLY A 152 -0.19 -2.36 -17.76
CA GLY A 152 0.51 -1.09 -17.61
C GLY A 152 0.59 -0.54 -16.17
N ILE A 153 0.22 -1.33 -15.18
CA ILE A 153 0.42 -0.94 -13.78
C ILE A 153 1.92 -0.93 -13.47
N ARG A 154 2.40 0.20 -12.99
CA ARG A 154 3.79 0.33 -12.57
C ARG A 154 4.00 -0.38 -11.23
N ILE A 155 4.91 -1.34 -11.24
CA ILE A 155 5.41 -1.97 -10.02
C ILE A 155 6.84 -1.48 -9.83
N ILE A 156 7.10 -0.85 -8.70
CA ILE A 156 8.39 -0.29 -8.31
C ILE A 156 8.94 -1.21 -7.23
N GLU A 157 9.87 -2.06 -7.64
CA GLU A 157 10.53 -3.01 -6.73
C GLU A 157 11.69 -2.31 -6.04
N SER A 158 11.38 -1.57 -4.99
CA SER A 158 12.34 -0.77 -4.23
C SER A 158 11.86 -0.57 -2.79
N GLY A 159 12.82 -0.46 -1.86
CA GLY A 159 12.55 -0.07 -0.47
C GLY A 159 12.59 1.46 -0.32
N TYR A 160 11.44 2.10 -0.22
CA TYR A 160 11.36 3.52 0.06
C TYR A 160 11.36 3.78 1.58
N SER A 161 12.07 4.84 2.00
CA SER A 161 12.04 5.29 3.38
C SER A 161 10.76 6.08 3.69
N GLY A 162 10.41 6.22 4.97
CA GLY A 162 9.31 7.10 5.38
C GLY A 162 9.53 8.55 4.95
N VAL A 163 10.79 9.00 4.82
CA VAL A 163 11.10 10.34 4.30
C VAL A 163 10.69 10.48 2.83
N ASN A 164 10.89 9.45 2.02
CA ASN A 164 10.43 9.44 0.62
C ASN A 164 8.90 9.58 0.55
N PHE A 165 8.16 8.80 1.35
CA PHE A 165 6.70 8.90 1.40
C PHE A 165 6.22 10.23 1.97
N LYS A 166 6.93 10.82 2.96
CA LYS A 166 6.66 12.17 3.44
C LYS A 166 6.73 13.19 2.29
N HIS A 167 7.81 13.19 1.50
CA HIS A 167 7.95 14.10 0.35
C HIS A 167 6.82 13.90 -0.66
N LEU A 168 6.49 12.65 -0.98
CA LEU A 168 5.42 12.34 -1.91
C LEU A 168 4.06 12.85 -1.41
N LEU A 169 3.73 12.65 -0.14
CA LEU A 169 2.48 13.12 0.46
C LEU A 169 2.41 14.65 0.60
N LEU A 170 3.54 15.33 0.75
CA LEU A 170 3.61 16.79 0.76
C LEU A 170 3.23 17.43 -0.58
N THR A 171 3.26 16.67 -1.68
CA THR A 171 2.72 17.14 -2.97
C THR A 171 1.21 17.35 -2.91
N ARG A 172 0.51 16.68 -1.97
CA ARG A 172 -0.95 16.67 -1.83
C ARG A 172 -1.65 16.23 -3.13
N ARG A 173 -1.10 15.21 -3.78
CA ARG A 173 -1.57 14.64 -5.05
C ARG A 173 -1.86 13.16 -4.97
N VAL A 174 -1.42 12.51 -3.89
CA VAL A 174 -1.59 11.07 -3.70
C VAL A 174 -2.11 10.75 -2.31
N VAL A 175 -2.75 9.59 -2.24
CA VAL A 175 -2.98 8.85 -0.99
C VAL A 175 -2.27 7.50 -1.11
N LEU A 176 -1.96 6.88 0.03
CA LEU A 176 -1.30 5.58 0.06
C LEU A 176 -2.21 4.56 0.73
N ILE A 177 -2.39 3.38 0.12
CA ILE A 177 -2.89 2.21 0.82
C ILE A 177 -1.65 1.41 1.24
N MET A 178 -1.44 1.25 2.53
CA MET A 178 -0.19 0.71 3.08
C MET A 178 -0.48 -0.54 3.91
N LEU A 179 0.27 -1.62 3.64
CA LEU A 179 0.29 -2.81 4.49
C LEU A 179 1.22 -2.57 5.68
N VAL A 180 0.71 -2.81 6.88
CA VAL A 180 1.43 -2.61 8.13
C VAL A 180 1.27 -3.80 9.06
N ASP A 181 2.18 -3.93 10.01
CA ASP A 181 1.94 -4.75 11.18
C ASP A 181 1.01 -3.99 12.16
N ASN A 182 -0.20 -4.51 12.31
CA ASN A 182 -1.22 -3.92 13.17
C ASN A 182 -0.76 -3.72 14.63
N ARG A 183 0.21 -4.50 15.10
CA ARG A 183 0.76 -4.39 16.46
C ARG A 183 1.59 -3.14 16.66
N GLY A 184 2.25 -2.66 15.59
CA GLY A 184 3.06 -1.43 15.59
C GLY A 184 2.25 -0.16 15.38
N LEU A 185 1.00 -0.29 14.90
CA LEU A 185 0.17 0.85 14.55
C LEU A 185 -0.32 1.60 15.80
N ARG A 186 0.00 2.88 15.89
CA ARG A 186 -0.35 3.74 17.04
C ARG A 186 -0.74 5.13 16.57
N CYS A 187 -1.72 5.70 17.23
CA CYS A 187 -2.06 7.11 17.06
C CYS A 187 -1.42 7.94 18.17
N THR A 188 -0.82 9.08 17.81
CA THR A 188 -0.22 10.01 18.78
C THR A 188 -1.27 10.83 19.54
N ASP A 189 -2.47 10.97 18.99
CA ASP A 189 -3.51 11.89 19.50
C ASP A 189 -4.61 11.16 20.29
N CYS A 190 -5.15 10.08 19.74
CA CYS A 190 -6.34 9.46 20.31
C CYS A 190 -6.04 8.45 21.43
N GLY A 191 -4.77 8.23 21.75
CA GLY A 191 -4.36 7.23 22.74
C GLY A 191 -4.83 5.81 22.41
N CYS A 192 -5.24 5.56 21.18
CA CYS A 192 -5.66 4.24 20.68
C CYS A 192 -4.49 3.28 20.77
N MET A 193 -4.22 2.79 21.97
CA MET A 193 -3.32 1.64 22.15
C MET A 193 -4.09 0.41 21.68
N LYS A 194 -3.72 -0.13 20.52
CA LYS A 194 -4.35 -1.37 20.08
C LYS A 194 -4.06 -2.48 21.08
N ARG A 195 -5.12 -3.18 21.46
CA ARG A 195 -5.13 -4.21 22.50
C ARG A 195 -4.24 -5.43 22.21
N ASN A 196 -3.67 -5.53 21.00
CA ASN A 196 -2.92 -6.71 20.56
C ASN A 196 -1.40 -6.65 20.78
N TRP A 197 -0.92 -5.78 21.67
CA TRP A 197 0.50 -5.75 22.05
C TRP A 197 1.06 -7.11 22.50
N PHE A 198 0.20 -7.98 23.02
CA PHE A 198 0.58 -9.31 23.55
C PHE A 198 0.42 -10.45 22.53
N SER A 199 -0.07 -10.20 21.30
CA SER A 199 -0.12 -11.25 20.28
C SER A 199 1.27 -11.54 19.75
N CYS A 200 1.68 -12.81 19.79
CA CYS A 200 2.91 -13.26 19.15
C CYS A 200 2.67 -13.37 17.63
N GLY A 201 3.65 -12.92 16.82
CA GLY A 201 3.61 -13.07 15.37
C GLY A 201 3.06 -11.84 14.63
N PHE A 202 3.35 -11.76 13.33
CA PHE A 202 2.89 -10.71 12.41
C PHE A 202 1.36 -10.70 12.29
N THR A 203 0.76 -9.51 12.16
CA THR A 203 -0.66 -9.35 11.86
C THR A 203 -0.83 -8.26 10.79
N GLY A 204 -0.98 -8.69 9.53
CA GLY A 204 -1.16 -7.80 8.39
C GLY A 204 -2.44 -6.96 8.50
N HIS A 205 -2.32 -5.67 8.21
CA HIS A 205 -3.43 -4.74 8.24
C HIS A 205 -3.23 -3.63 7.22
N TYR A 206 -4.29 -3.26 6.48
CA TYR A 206 -4.25 -2.14 5.56
C TYR A 206 -4.78 -0.87 6.20
N VAL A 207 -4.06 0.23 6.00
CA VAL A 207 -4.48 1.59 6.38
C VAL A 207 -4.39 2.52 5.17
N LEU A 208 -5.19 3.58 5.16
CA LEU A 208 -5.08 4.64 4.16
C LEU A 208 -4.34 5.84 4.74
N VAL A 209 -3.15 6.15 4.22
CA VAL A 209 -2.40 7.36 4.58
C VAL A 209 -2.83 8.49 3.64
N GLN A 210 -3.44 9.50 4.24
CA GLN A 210 -4.06 10.62 3.53
C GLN A 210 -3.05 11.72 3.18
N GLY A 211 -2.02 11.93 4.02
CA GLY A 211 -1.12 13.06 3.88
C GLY A 211 -0.12 13.16 5.03
N TYR A 212 0.60 14.28 5.05
CA TYR A 212 1.53 14.64 6.11
C TYR A 212 1.16 16.01 6.70
N ASP A 213 1.01 16.06 8.00
CA ASP A 213 0.76 17.26 8.79
C ASP A 213 2.11 17.87 9.19
N GLU A 214 2.46 19.02 8.60
CA GLU A 214 3.75 19.67 8.79
C GLU A 214 3.86 20.30 10.20
N GLU A 215 2.75 20.73 10.80
CA GLU A 215 2.73 21.34 12.14
C GLU A 215 2.93 20.28 13.24
N ARG A 216 2.35 19.10 13.04
CA ARG A 216 2.46 17.97 13.97
C ARG A 216 3.66 17.06 13.66
N GLU A 217 4.36 17.28 12.56
CA GLU A 217 5.41 16.42 12.02
C GLU A 217 4.98 14.93 11.95
N ALA A 218 3.76 14.68 11.50
CA ALA A 218 3.12 13.37 11.54
C ALA A 218 2.38 13.02 10.25
N PHE A 219 2.38 11.73 9.91
CA PHE A 219 1.51 11.18 8.87
C PHE A 219 0.07 11.16 9.37
N VAL A 220 -0.86 11.55 8.50
CA VAL A 220 -2.31 11.50 8.74
C VAL A 220 -2.85 10.24 8.08
N TYR A 221 -3.49 9.37 8.86
CA TYR A 221 -4.00 8.12 8.33
C TYR A 221 -5.41 7.78 8.83
N HIS A 222 -6.07 6.90 8.10
CA HIS A 222 -7.35 6.30 8.44
C HIS A 222 -7.14 4.81 8.72
N ASP A 223 -7.51 4.38 9.92
CA ASP A 223 -7.50 2.98 10.30
C ASP A 223 -8.90 2.38 10.15
N PRO A 224 -9.14 1.47 9.19
CA PRO A 224 -10.45 0.86 9.02
C PRO A 224 -10.97 0.10 10.23
N ALA A 225 -10.10 -0.37 11.10
CA ALA A 225 -10.49 -1.08 12.32
C ALA A 225 -10.99 -0.14 13.42
N ASP A 226 -10.69 1.14 13.34
CA ASP A 226 -11.05 2.13 14.36
C ASP A 226 -12.35 2.89 14.00
N ARG A 227 -12.94 3.52 15.01
CA ARG A 227 -14.06 4.46 14.86
C ARG A 227 -13.58 5.89 14.65
N VAL A 228 -12.33 6.18 15.00
CA VAL A 228 -11.72 7.50 14.86
C VAL A 228 -11.48 7.78 13.38
N GLN A 229 -11.95 8.95 12.93
CA GLN A 229 -11.88 9.28 11.50
C GLN A 229 -10.46 9.59 11.01
N LYS A 230 -9.61 10.17 11.87
CA LYS A 230 -8.23 10.52 11.54
C LYS A 230 -7.33 10.16 12.70
N CYS A 231 -6.21 9.57 12.38
CA CYS A 231 -5.13 9.24 13.29
C CYS A 231 -3.83 9.86 12.79
N TRP A 232 -2.87 10.05 13.70
CA TRP A 232 -1.55 10.58 13.39
C TRP A 232 -0.48 9.62 13.87
N MET A 233 0.59 9.46 13.10
CA MET A 233 1.78 8.71 13.50
C MET A 233 3.05 9.46 13.10
N THR A 234 4.06 9.40 13.95
CA THR A 234 5.37 9.99 13.64
C THR A 234 6.07 9.24 12.51
N LEU A 235 7.11 9.84 11.92
CA LEU A 235 7.95 9.18 10.92
C LEU A 235 8.53 7.86 11.44
N LEU A 236 9.00 7.83 12.68
CA LEU A 236 9.53 6.62 13.30
C LEU A 236 8.47 5.52 13.42
N GLN A 237 7.26 5.85 13.85
CA GLN A 237 6.15 4.90 13.97
C GLN A 237 5.71 4.39 12.58
N PHE A 238 5.70 5.27 11.57
CA PHE A 238 5.41 4.93 10.19
C PHE A 238 6.36 3.85 9.68
N ASP A 239 7.67 4.03 9.85
CA ASP A 239 8.66 3.04 9.44
C ASP A 239 8.61 1.77 10.34
N GLN A 240 8.40 1.91 11.63
CA GLN A 240 8.30 0.76 12.55
C GLN A 240 7.15 -0.19 12.23
N CYS A 241 6.00 0.29 11.71
CA CYS A 241 4.88 -0.60 11.41
C CYS A 241 4.93 -1.17 9.97
N ARG A 242 5.63 -0.53 9.03
CA ARG A 242 5.69 -0.98 7.63
C ARG A 242 6.95 -1.77 7.26
N LEU A 243 8.08 -1.58 7.98
CA LEU A 243 9.35 -2.27 7.72
C LEU A 243 9.44 -3.61 8.47
N VAL A 244 8.32 -4.20 8.79
CA VAL A 244 8.26 -5.49 9.51
C VAL A 244 8.24 -6.64 8.51
N LYS A 245 8.98 -7.71 8.79
CA LYS A 245 8.89 -8.94 8.02
C LYS A 245 7.42 -9.38 7.89
N GLY A 246 6.95 -9.56 6.67
CA GLY A 246 5.57 -9.92 6.37
C GLY A 246 4.78 -8.82 5.66
N THR A 247 5.29 -7.59 5.59
CA THR A 247 4.65 -6.51 4.84
C THR A 247 5.16 -6.41 3.41
N ASP A 248 6.33 -6.96 3.10
CA ASP A 248 7.09 -6.74 1.86
C ASP A 248 7.19 -5.23 1.50
N GLU A 249 7.01 -4.36 2.51
CA GLU A 249 6.95 -2.90 2.40
C GLU A 249 5.88 -2.41 1.41
N ASP A 250 4.82 -3.18 1.25
CA ASP A 250 3.78 -2.98 0.26
C ASP A 250 3.01 -1.67 0.46
N VAL A 251 3.04 -0.84 -0.58
CA VAL A 251 2.29 0.41 -0.65
C VAL A 251 1.67 0.58 -2.03
N VAL A 252 0.37 0.81 -2.09
CA VAL A 252 -0.30 1.25 -3.32
C VAL A 252 -0.40 2.77 -3.29
N VAL A 253 0.28 3.42 -4.23
CA VAL A 253 0.26 4.87 -4.42
C VAL A 253 -0.85 5.23 -5.39
N VAL A 254 -1.82 6.03 -4.94
CA VAL A 254 -3.01 6.37 -5.73
C VAL A 254 -3.11 7.89 -5.89
N PRO A 255 -2.97 8.43 -7.11
CA PRO A 255 -3.28 9.83 -7.43
C PRO A 255 -4.78 10.13 -7.27
N TYR A 256 -5.16 11.39 -6.96
CA TYR A 256 -6.55 11.80 -6.83
C TYR A 256 -6.81 13.20 -7.38
#